data_ace1d9679b87b849ed99c4d500ac8f4e
#
_entry.id   ace1d9679b87b849ed99c4d500ac8f4e
#
_cell.length_a   1.000
_cell.length_b   1.000
_cell.length_c   1.000
_cell.angle_alpha   90.00
_cell.angle_beta   90.00
_cell.angle_gamma   90.00
#
_symmetry.space_group_name_H-M   'P 1'
#
loop_
_entity.id
_entity.type
_entity.pdbx_description
1 polymer ?
#
loop_
_entity_poly.entity_id
_entity_poly.type
_entity_poly.pdbx_seq_one_letter_code
_entity_poly.pdbx_strand_id
1 'polypeptide(L)'
;PHVTNQLIRQALHPYPDDLVIVTKVGARRGSDGSWPHARSRQEIIEAVHDNLRNLGLDVLDVVNLRLGGFSGPVDEPFEEPLTALVELKQQGLIRQIGLSTVSPEQVAHAQAITDIVCVQNFYNVAQRTDDEFVDLLTAQGVAYVPYFPLGGFSPLQSSKLNEVAASLGATAMQVAIAWLLHRSPNMLLIPGTSSVQHLRENLEAARLEPVSYTHLRA
;
A
#
# COMPACT_ATOMS: atom_id res chain seq x y z
N PRO A 1 3.86 6.36 18.13
CA PRO A 1 2.57 5.95 18.68
C PRO A 1 1.86 5.05 17.67
N HIS A 2 1.45 3.85 18.14
CA HIS A 2 0.90 2.77 17.30
C HIS A 2 -0.64 2.78 17.30
N VAL A 3 -1.26 3.96 17.21
CA VAL A 3 -2.71 4.13 17.30
C VAL A 3 -3.45 3.26 16.30
N THR A 4 -2.98 3.20 15.05
CA THR A 4 -3.62 2.40 13.98
C THR A 4 -3.63 0.91 14.33
N ASN A 5 -2.49 0.35 14.76
CA ASN A 5 -2.40 -1.06 15.12
C ASN A 5 -3.30 -1.40 16.34
N GLN A 6 -3.36 -0.51 17.33
CA GLN A 6 -4.23 -0.68 18.49
C GLN A 6 -5.71 -0.63 18.10
N LEU A 7 -6.10 0.26 17.18
CA LEU A 7 -7.48 0.33 16.65
C LEU A 7 -7.85 -0.92 15.86
N ILE A 8 -6.93 -1.41 15.01
CA ILE A 8 -7.12 -2.66 14.26
C ILE A 8 -7.35 -3.81 15.26
N ARG A 9 -6.49 -3.94 16.28
CA ARG A 9 -6.65 -4.95 17.31
C ARG A 9 -7.97 -4.81 18.05
N GLN A 10 -8.33 -3.62 18.47
CA GLN A 10 -9.58 -3.37 19.20
C GLN A 10 -10.82 -3.72 18.36
N ALA A 11 -10.78 -3.44 17.08
CA ALA A 11 -11.93 -3.63 16.18
C ALA A 11 -12.07 -5.06 15.65
N LEU A 12 -10.96 -5.78 15.44
CA LEU A 12 -10.95 -7.02 14.67
C LEU A 12 -10.46 -8.25 15.43
N HIS A 13 -9.88 -8.09 16.65
CA HIS A 13 -9.43 -9.25 17.43
C HIS A 13 -10.62 -9.93 18.15
N PRO A 14 -10.72 -11.29 18.18
CA PRO A 14 -9.83 -12.23 17.49
C PRO A 14 -9.95 -12.14 15.97
N TYR A 15 -8.78 -12.15 15.31
CA TYR A 15 -8.73 -11.98 13.85
C TYR A 15 -9.33 -13.19 13.13
N PRO A 16 -10.14 -12.98 12.06
CA PRO A 16 -10.53 -14.05 11.16
C PRO A 16 -9.32 -14.73 10.51
N ASP A 17 -9.41 -16.04 10.28
CA ASP A 17 -8.30 -16.84 9.73
C ASP A 17 -7.91 -16.44 8.29
N ASP A 18 -8.82 -15.83 7.55
CA ASP A 18 -8.64 -15.34 6.17
C ASP A 18 -8.19 -13.86 6.10
N LEU A 19 -8.07 -13.19 7.26
CA LEU A 19 -7.63 -11.79 7.30
C LEU A 19 -6.10 -11.70 7.20
N VAL A 20 -5.61 -11.00 6.18
CA VAL A 20 -4.19 -10.67 6.02
C VAL A 20 -3.93 -9.25 6.51
N ILE A 21 -3.05 -9.10 7.50
CA ILE A 21 -2.67 -7.79 8.03
C ILE A 21 -1.31 -7.39 7.45
N VAL A 22 -1.30 -6.25 6.73
CA VAL A 22 -0.08 -5.69 6.14
C VAL A 22 0.40 -4.52 6.97
N THR A 23 1.61 -4.60 7.50
CA THR A 23 2.26 -3.52 8.25
C THR A 23 3.38 -2.88 7.43
N LYS A 24 3.97 -1.80 7.97
CA LYS A 24 5.08 -1.09 7.32
C LYS A 24 6.14 -0.68 8.33
N VAL A 25 7.40 -0.85 7.95
CA VAL A 25 8.57 -0.42 8.69
C VAL A 25 9.49 0.44 7.82
N GLY A 26 10.56 1.00 8.36
CA GLY A 26 11.53 1.82 7.63
C GLY A 26 11.34 3.33 7.80
N ALA A 27 10.30 3.77 8.52
CA ALA A 27 10.12 5.17 8.94
C ALA A 27 9.41 5.24 10.28
N ARG A 28 9.68 6.30 11.05
CA ARG A 28 9.00 6.60 12.32
C ARG A 28 8.16 7.87 12.19
N ARG A 29 7.12 7.99 13.02
CA ARG A 29 6.39 9.25 13.16
C ARG A 29 7.13 10.16 14.14
N GLY A 30 7.64 11.28 13.65
CA GLY A 30 8.23 12.31 14.50
C GLY A 30 7.19 13.04 15.36
N SER A 31 7.62 13.66 16.45
CA SER A 31 6.76 14.48 17.30
C SER A 31 6.23 15.74 16.60
N ASP A 32 6.96 16.21 15.60
CA ASP A 32 6.62 17.33 14.70
C ASP A 32 5.68 16.91 13.54
N GLY A 33 5.31 15.65 13.48
CA GLY A 33 4.51 15.09 12.39
C GLY A 33 5.32 14.64 11.17
N SER A 34 6.63 14.76 11.17
CA SER A 34 7.53 14.26 10.12
C SER A 34 7.58 12.72 10.08
N TRP A 35 8.23 12.19 9.04
CA TRP A 35 8.46 10.76 8.84
C TRP A 35 9.96 10.50 8.57
N PRO A 36 10.85 10.71 9.56
CA PRO A 36 12.25 10.38 9.39
C PRO A 36 12.44 8.89 9.11
N HIS A 37 13.47 8.57 8.34
CA HIS A 37 13.87 7.20 8.08
C HIS A 37 14.28 6.53 9.40
N ALA A 38 13.95 5.25 9.53
CA ALA A 38 14.29 4.37 10.63
C ALA A 38 14.63 3.00 10.02
N ARG A 39 15.81 2.89 9.43
CA ARG A 39 16.21 1.79 8.55
C ARG A 39 17.47 1.05 8.99
N SER A 40 18.10 1.43 10.09
CA SER A 40 19.15 0.59 10.68
C SER A 40 18.56 -0.77 11.07
N ARG A 41 19.41 -1.79 11.05
CA ARG A 41 19.03 -3.16 11.48
C ARG A 41 18.25 -3.16 12.79
N GLN A 42 18.74 -2.45 13.80
CA GLN A 42 18.11 -2.38 15.12
C GLN A 42 16.72 -1.75 15.07
N GLU A 43 16.55 -0.66 14.32
CA GLU A 43 15.26 0.01 14.16
C GLU A 43 14.22 -0.85 13.45
N ILE A 44 14.65 -1.64 12.46
CA ILE A 44 13.76 -2.61 11.78
C ILE A 44 13.30 -3.70 12.75
N ILE A 45 14.21 -4.28 13.53
CA ILE A 45 13.89 -5.31 14.53
C ILE A 45 12.91 -4.75 15.56
N GLU A 46 13.19 -3.59 16.14
CA GLU A 46 12.30 -2.93 17.10
C GLU A 46 10.91 -2.65 16.50
N ALA A 47 10.84 -2.15 15.27
CA ALA A 47 9.58 -1.83 14.59
C ALA A 47 8.72 -3.09 14.34
N VAL A 48 9.34 -4.22 13.98
CA VAL A 48 8.61 -5.50 13.82
C VAL A 48 8.05 -5.98 15.16
N HIS A 49 8.85 -5.96 16.23
CA HIS A 49 8.38 -6.33 17.57
C HIS A 49 7.29 -5.38 18.09
N ASP A 50 7.38 -4.08 17.77
CA ASP A 50 6.33 -3.11 18.10
C ASP A 50 5.02 -3.42 17.38
N ASN A 51 5.06 -3.78 16.10
CA ASN A 51 3.88 -4.20 15.35
C ASN A 51 3.25 -5.47 15.98
N LEU A 52 4.05 -6.50 16.26
CA LEU A 52 3.59 -7.74 16.91
C LEU A 52 2.86 -7.44 18.23
N ARG A 53 3.49 -6.67 19.13
CA ARG A 53 2.90 -6.31 20.43
C ARG A 53 1.60 -5.53 20.29
N ASN A 54 1.57 -4.51 19.44
CA ASN A 54 0.41 -3.62 19.31
C ASN A 54 -0.76 -4.29 18.60
N LEU A 55 -0.50 -5.20 17.67
CA LEU A 55 -1.53 -6.02 17.02
C LEU A 55 -1.94 -7.23 17.86
N GLY A 56 -1.11 -7.67 18.81
CA GLY A 56 -1.32 -8.88 19.59
C GLY A 56 -1.19 -10.14 18.72
N LEU A 57 -0.19 -10.16 17.86
CA LEU A 57 0.13 -11.27 16.96
C LEU A 57 1.49 -11.85 17.32
N ASP A 58 1.64 -13.16 17.12
CA ASP A 58 2.93 -13.86 17.23
C ASP A 58 3.71 -13.81 15.91
N VAL A 59 3.01 -13.66 14.79
CA VAL A 59 3.57 -13.60 13.43
C VAL A 59 2.85 -12.53 12.62
N LEU A 60 3.59 -11.66 11.91
CA LEU A 60 3.04 -10.70 10.94
C LEU A 60 2.88 -11.37 9.57
N ASP A 61 1.74 -11.17 8.91
CA ASP A 61 1.50 -11.76 7.59
C ASP A 61 2.38 -11.13 6.52
N VAL A 62 2.37 -9.80 6.42
CA VAL A 62 3.18 -9.05 5.45
C VAL A 62 3.77 -7.82 6.11
N VAL A 63 5.06 -7.61 5.89
CA VAL A 63 5.77 -6.39 6.33
C VAL A 63 6.36 -5.69 5.12
N ASN A 64 5.90 -4.47 4.85
CA ASN A 64 6.47 -3.61 3.82
C ASN A 64 7.68 -2.85 4.34
N LEU A 65 8.83 -2.96 3.67
CA LEU A 65 9.98 -2.09 3.87
C LEU A 65 9.80 -0.81 3.07
N ARG A 66 9.70 0.33 3.73
CA ARG A 66 9.63 1.64 3.09
C ARG A 66 11.03 2.18 2.82
N LEU A 67 11.35 2.45 1.55
CA LEU A 67 12.64 2.97 1.12
C LEU A 67 12.60 4.47 0.78
N GLY A 68 11.57 4.92 0.09
CA GLY A 68 11.44 6.31 -0.31
C GLY A 68 10.62 7.19 0.65
N GLY A 69 10.49 8.45 0.27
CA GLY A 69 9.72 9.48 0.97
C GLY A 69 8.49 9.93 0.20
N PHE A 70 7.96 11.11 0.53
CA PHE A 70 6.83 11.70 -0.20
C PHE A 70 7.16 12.06 -1.65
N SER A 71 8.46 12.30 -1.96
CA SER A 71 8.93 12.64 -3.31
C SER A 71 9.09 11.44 -4.22
N GLY A 72 8.90 10.22 -3.71
CA GLY A 72 9.09 8.98 -4.46
C GLY A 72 10.28 8.15 -3.97
N PRO A 73 10.73 7.18 -4.78
CA PRO A 73 11.91 6.36 -4.50
C PRO A 73 13.18 7.21 -4.29
N VAL A 74 14.09 6.71 -3.46
CA VAL A 74 15.42 7.32 -3.24
C VAL A 74 16.49 6.28 -3.56
N ASP A 75 17.58 6.74 -4.16
CA ASP A 75 18.74 5.87 -4.49
C ASP A 75 19.68 5.79 -3.29
N GLU A 76 19.30 4.99 -2.31
CA GLU A 76 20.07 4.73 -1.09
C GLU A 76 20.20 3.21 -0.88
N PRO A 77 21.33 2.75 -0.31
CA PRO A 77 21.49 1.34 0.05
C PRO A 77 20.39 0.84 0.99
N PHE A 78 19.85 -0.34 0.74
CA PHE A 78 18.77 -0.92 1.53
C PHE A 78 18.96 -2.40 1.86
N GLU A 79 20.13 -2.95 1.57
CA GLU A 79 20.44 -4.35 1.84
C GLU A 79 20.42 -4.66 3.33
N GLU A 80 20.92 -3.75 4.18
CA GLU A 80 20.92 -3.94 5.63
C GLU A 80 19.51 -4.08 6.20
N PRO A 81 18.57 -3.12 5.99
CA PRO A 81 17.20 -3.26 6.48
C PRO A 81 16.44 -4.42 5.82
N LEU A 82 16.70 -4.75 4.55
CA LEU A 82 16.08 -5.90 3.90
C LEU A 82 16.58 -7.22 4.52
N THR A 83 17.89 -7.35 4.74
CA THR A 83 18.48 -8.52 5.39
C THR A 83 17.92 -8.72 6.81
N ALA A 84 17.72 -7.64 7.56
CA ALA A 84 17.09 -7.70 8.87
C ALA A 84 15.68 -8.31 8.80
N LEU A 85 14.86 -7.91 7.81
CA LEU A 85 13.53 -8.51 7.59
C LEU A 85 13.62 -9.98 7.16
N VAL A 86 14.58 -10.34 6.32
CA VAL A 86 14.80 -11.74 5.90
C VAL A 86 15.13 -12.63 7.10
N GLU A 87 15.97 -12.16 8.00
CA GLU A 87 16.31 -12.89 9.23
C GLU A 87 15.09 -13.04 10.17
N LEU A 88 14.28 -11.99 10.32
CA LEU A 88 13.03 -12.05 11.10
C LEU A 88 12.00 -13.00 10.46
N LYS A 89 11.97 -13.10 9.12
CA LYS A 89 11.18 -14.10 8.39
C LYS A 89 11.71 -15.52 8.68
N GLN A 90 13.02 -15.74 8.66
CA GLN A 90 13.63 -17.03 9.01
C GLN A 90 13.35 -17.44 10.47
N GLN A 91 13.24 -16.47 11.38
CA GLN A 91 12.84 -16.69 12.79
C GLN A 91 11.34 -16.97 12.95
N GLY A 92 10.54 -16.88 11.88
CA GLY A 92 9.10 -17.11 11.90
C GLY A 92 8.26 -15.94 12.44
N LEU A 93 8.84 -14.74 12.58
CA LEU A 93 8.13 -13.54 13.04
C LEU A 93 7.40 -12.80 11.91
N ILE A 94 7.79 -13.06 10.67
CA ILE A 94 7.19 -12.49 9.44
C ILE A 94 6.93 -13.63 8.46
N ARG A 95 5.75 -13.66 7.82
CA ARG A 95 5.45 -14.63 6.76
C ARG A 95 5.98 -14.17 5.41
N GLN A 96 5.72 -12.90 5.04
CA GLN A 96 6.05 -12.35 3.73
C GLN A 96 6.58 -10.91 3.84
N ILE A 97 7.38 -10.53 2.83
CA ILE A 97 7.99 -9.20 2.72
C ILE A 97 7.42 -8.50 1.49
N GLY A 98 7.06 -7.23 1.65
CA GLY A 98 6.75 -6.31 0.58
C GLY A 98 7.66 -5.09 0.61
N LEU A 99 7.53 -4.23 -0.39
CA LEU A 99 8.29 -2.98 -0.49
C LEU A 99 7.35 -1.78 -0.61
N SER A 100 7.82 -0.60 -0.24
CA SER A 100 7.04 0.63 -0.38
C SER A 100 7.91 1.79 -0.81
N THR A 101 7.43 2.56 -1.78
CA THR A 101 8.09 3.73 -2.35
C THR A 101 9.44 3.35 -2.96
N VAL A 102 9.38 2.50 -3.98
CA VAL A 102 10.54 1.85 -4.61
C VAL A 102 10.49 1.98 -6.12
N SER A 103 11.66 1.92 -6.76
CA SER A 103 11.80 1.82 -8.21
C SER A 103 11.73 0.36 -8.70
N PRO A 104 11.51 0.12 -10.01
CA PRO A 104 11.60 -1.21 -10.61
C PRO A 104 12.95 -1.90 -10.35
N GLU A 105 14.05 -1.15 -10.42
CA GLU A 105 15.41 -1.66 -10.19
C GLU A 105 15.60 -2.10 -8.73
N GLN A 106 15.07 -1.34 -7.77
CA GLN A 106 15.11 -1.70 -6.36
C GLN A 106 14.30 -2.97 -6.08
N VAL A 107 13.16 -3.16 -6.74
CA VAL A 107 12.38 -4.40 -6.62
C VAL A 107 13.16 -5.58 -7.23
N ALA A 108 13.73 -5.44 -8.41
CA ALA A 108 14.54 -6.48 -9.03
C ALA A 108 15.74 -6.88 -8.14
N HIS A 109 16.41 -5.89 -7.53
CA HIS A 109 17.50 -6.14 -6.59
C HIS A 109 17.01 -6.88 -5.33
N ALA A 110 15.90 -6.46 -4.74
CA ALA A 110 15.32 -7.14 -3.57
C ALA A 110 14.89 -8.58 -3.89
N GLN A 111 14.30 -8.81 -5.08
CA GLN A 111 13.90 -10.13 -5.55
C GLN A 111 15.06 -11.09 -5.74
N ALA A 112 16.28 -10.59 -5.97
CA ALA A 112 17.49 -11.42 -5.99
C ALA A 112 17.89 -11.89 -4.57
N ILE A 113 17.37 -11.28 -3.51
CA ILE A 113 17.68 -11.60 -2.12
C ILE A 113 16.54 -12.42 -1.47
N THR A 114 15.28 -12.07 -1.73
CA THR A 114 14.10 -12.70 -1.13
C THR A 114 12.85 -12.50 -2.00
N ASP A 115 11.83 -13.35 -1.82
CA ASP A 115 10.53 -13.14 -2.45
C ASP A 115 9.88 -11.85 -1.97
N ILE A 116 9.38 -11.05 -2.91
CA ILE A 116 8.62 -9.82 -2.67
C ILE A 116 7.17 -10.05 -3.15
N VAL A 117 6.21 -9.97 -2.22
CA VAL A 117 4.80 -10.30 -2.51
C VAL A 117 3.97 -9.10 -2.90
N CYS A 118 4.37 -7.89 -2.51
CA CYS A 118 3.66 -6.68 -2.90
C CYS A 118 4.57 -5.45 -2.96
N VAL A 119 4.14 -4.47 -3.76
CA VAL A 119 4.76 -3.13 -3.86
C VAL A 119 3.71 -2.08 -3.58
N GLN A 120 4.02 -1.14 -2.68
CA GLN A 120 3.14 -0.04 -2.32
C GLN A 120 3.76 1.29 -2.75
N ASN A 121 3.27 1.87 -3.86
CA ASN A 121 3.76 3.12 -4.44
C ASN A 121 2.64 4.15 -4.62
N PHE A 122 3.01 5.39 -4.95
CA PHE A 122 2.07 6.47 -5.27
C PHE A 122 1.48 6.25 -6.66
N TYR A 123 0.18 5.97 -6.72
CA TYR A 123 -0.49 5.76 -8.00
C TYR A 123 -2.00 6.03 -7.88
N ASN A 124 -2.57 6.70 -8.87
CA ASN A 124 -4.00 6.92 -9.04
C ASN A 124 -4.31 7.38 -10.47
N VAL A 125 -5.56 7.68 -10.78
CA VAL A 125 -6.00 8.06 -12.13
C VAL A 125 -5.27 9.30 -12.69
N ALA A 126 -4.77 10.20 -11.82
CA ALA A 126 -4.03 11.41 -12.19
C ALA A 126 -2.50 11.24 -12.09
N GLN A 127 -2.02 10.28 -11.30
CA GLN A 127 -0.60 10.00 -11.09
C GLN A 127 -0.27 8.59 -11.61
N ARG A 128 0.25 8.52 -12.83
CA ARG A 128 0.38 7.29 -13.60
C ARG A 128 1.82 6.95 -14.00
N THR A 129 2.78 7.50 -13.28
CA THR A 129 4.22 7.27 -13.56
C THR A 129 4.59 5.78 -13.52
N ASP A 130 3.90 4.99 -12.70
CA ASP A 130 4.14 3.56 -12.53
C ASP A 130 3.35 2.67 -13.50
N ASP A 131 2.76 3.18 -14.59
CA ASP A 131 1.96 2.35 -15.52
C ASP A 131 2.71 1.11 -15.99
N GLU A 132 3.94 1.26 -16.50
CA GLU A 132 4.78 0.14 -16.96
C GLU A 132 5.21 -0.77 -15.81
N PHE A 133 5.43 -0.18 -14.63
CA PHE A 133 5.80 -0.93 -13.43
C PHE A 133 4.64 -1.79 -12.91
N VAL A 134 3.40 -1.28 -12.96
CA VAL A 134 2.18 -2.06 -12.66
C VAL A 134 2.07 -3.26 -13.61
N ASP A 135 2.33 -3.07 -14.91
CA ASP A 135 2.27 -4.15 -15.89
C ASP A 135 3.36 -5.21 -15.64
N LEU A 136 4.58 -4.78 -15.30
CA LEU A 136 5.68 -5.68 -14.92
C LEU A 136 5.31 -6.53 -13.69
N LEU A 137 4.82 -5.90 -12.62
CA LEU A 137 4.44 -6.59 -11.38
C LEU A 137 3.24 -7.52 -11.59
N THR A 138 2.31 -7.14 -12.49
CA THR A 138 1.18 -8.00 -12.89
C THR A 138 1.69 -9.28 -13.54
N ALA A 139 2.65 -9.18 -14.47
CA ALA A 139 3.25 -10.35 -15.12
C ALA A 139 4.00 -11.26 -14.15
N GLN A 140 4.51 -10.71 -13.05
CA GLN A 140 5.21 -11.45 -12.00
C GLN A 140 4.26 -12.03 -10.91
N GLY A 141 2.97 -11.69 -10.94
CA GLY A 141 2.03 -12.07 -9.88
C GLY A 141 2.26 -11.34 -8.54
N VAL A 142 2.98 -10.20 -8.56
CA VAL A 142 3.24 -9.36 -7.39
C VAL A 142 2.11 -8.35 -7.24
N ALA A 143 1.51 -8.26 -6.04
CA ALA A 143 0.44 -7.30 -5.79
C ALA A 143 0.94 -5.86 -5.83
N TYR A 144 0.13 -4.97 -6.43
CA TYR A 144 0.39 -3.52 -6.41
C TYR A 144 -0.61 -2.81 -5.52
N VAL A 145 -0.11 -2.04 -4.56
CA VAL A 145 -0.92 -1.38 -3.53
C VAL A 145 -0.76 0.15 -3.65
N PRO A 146 -1.63 0.84 -4.39
CA PRO A 146 -1.52 2.29 -4.56
C PRO A 146 -1.78 3.02 -3.25
N TYR A 147 -0.82 3.82 -2.76
CA TYR A 147 -1.16 4.79 -1.73
C TYR A 147 -1.66 6.09 -2.37
N PHE A 148 -2.50 6.83 -1.66
CA PHE A 148 -3.26 7.95 -2.18
C PHE A 148 -4.11 7.63 -3.42
N PRO A 149 -4.88 6.53 -3.40
CA PRO A 149 -5.68 6.11 -4.54
C PRO A 149 -6.72 7.17 -4.97
N LEU A 150 -7.11 8.05 -4.05
CA LEU A 150 -8.07 9.16 -4.26
C LEU A 150 -7.43 10.55 -4.19
N GLY A 151 -6.10 10.66 -4.40
CA GLY A 151 -5.35 11.92 -4.42
C GLY A 151 -4.73 12.33 -3.07
N GLY A 152 -5.02 11.63 -1.98
CA GLY A 152 -4.40 11.89 -0.67
C GLY A 152 -4.88 13.19 -0.03
N PHE A 153 -3.95 14.08 0.32
CA PHE A 153 -4.26 15.38 0.95
C PHE A 153 -4.95 16.37 0.02
N SER A 154 -4.87 16.16 -1.29
CA SER A 154 -5.58 16.93 -2.31
C SER A 154 -6.47 15.95 -3.07
N PRO A 155 -7.79 15.92 -2.78
CA PRO A 155 -8.72 15.05 -3.49
C PRO A 155 -8.64 15.23 -5.00
N LEU A 156 -8.83 14.16 -5.74
CA LEU A 156 -8.85 14.17 -7.20
C LEU A 156 -9.93 15.14 -7.71
N GLN A 157 -9.53 16.07 -8.56
CA GLN A 157 -10.42 17.02 -9.22
C GLN A 157 -10.23 16.90 -10.73
N SER A 158 -11.29 16.46 -11.42
CA SER A 158 -11.29 16.30 -12.88
C SER A 158 -12.72 16.42 -13.39
N SER A 159 -12.94 17.36 -14.33
CA SER A 159 -14.23 17.48 -15.02
C SER A 159 -14.60 16.17 -15.71
N LYS A 160 -13.65 15.51 -16.35
CA LYS A 160 -13.85 14.24 -17.03
C LYS A 160 -14.23 13.11 -16.09
N LEU A 161 -13.62 13.05 -14.89
CA LEU A 161 -14.00 12.09 -13.87
C LEU A 161 -15.44 12.34 -13.38
N ASN A 162 -15.83 13.61 -13.23
CA ASN A 162 -17.20 14.00 -12.85
C ASN A 162 -18.23 13.66 -13.93
N GLU A 163 -17.91 13.86 -15.21
CA GLU A 163 -18.79 13.51 -16.34
C GLU A 163 -19.04 12.00 -16.40
N VAL A 164 -17.99 11.19 -16.27
CA VAL A 164 -18.10 9.72 -16.22
C VAL A 164 -18.92 9.30 -14.99
N ALA A 165 -18.68 9.89 -13.83
CA ALA A 165 -19.43 9.61 -12.61
C ALA A 165 -20.93 9.90 -12.78
N ALA A 166 -21.27 11.03 -13.38
CA ALA A 166 -22.66 11.40 -13.65
C ALA A 166 -23.34 10.40 -14.61
N SER A 167 -22.62 9.92 -15.64
CA SER A 167 -23.16 8.94 -16.60
C SER A 167 -23.42 7.57 -15.98
N LEU A 168 -22.68 7.22 -14.92
CA LEU A 168 -22.79 5.94 -14.20
C LEU A 168 -23.72 6.04 -12.96
N GLY A 169 -24.22 7.22 -12.61
CA GLY A 169 -24.96 7.44 -11.36
C GLY A 169 -24.10 7.19 -10.11
N ALA A 170 -22.80 7.42 -10.21
CA ALA A 170 -21.80 7.17 -9.17
C ALA A 170 -21.10 8.46 -8.75
N THR A 171 -20.29 8.40 -7.68
CA THR A 171 -19.40 9.51 -7.30
C THR A 171 -18.09 9.44 -8.07
N ALA A 172 -17.41 10.58 -8.22
CA ALA A 172 -16.09 10.65 -8.84
C ALA A 172 -15.07 9.74 -8.13
N MET A 173 -15.17 9.62 -6.80
CA MET A 173 -14.28 8.75 -6.00
C MET A 173 -14.57 7.27 -6.26
N GLN A 174 -15.83 6.87 -6.40
CA GLN A 174 -16.18 5.50 -6.79
C GLN A 174 -15.64 5.15 -8.18
N VAL A 175 -15.72 6.06 -9.15
CA VAL A 175 -15.16 5.87 -10.50
C VAL A 175 -13.64 5.74 -10.44
N ALA A 176 -12.95 6.55 -9.62
CA ALA A 176 -11.50 6.46 -9.43
C ALA A 176 -11.07 5.11 -8.82
N ILE A 177 -11.81 4.60 -7.83
CA ILE A 177 -11.59 3.27 -7.24
C ILE A 177 -11.82 2.16 -8.28
N ALA A 178 -12.96 2.21 -8.98
CA ALA A 178 -13.28 1.23 -10.00
C ALA A 178 -12.22 1.20 -11.11
N TRP A 179 -11.75 2.38 -11.56
CA TRP A 179 -10.67 2.49 -12.53
C TRP A 179 -9.39 1.77 -12.07
N LEU A 180 -8.98 1.95 -10.81
CA LEU A 180 -7.82 1.27 -10.24
C LEU A 180 -8.00 -0.25 -10.22
N LEU A 181 -9.16 -0.74 -9.79
CA LEU A 181 -9.46 -2.19 -9.76
C LEU A 181 -9.42 -2.82 -11.15
N HIS A 182 -9.85 -2.09 -12.17
CA HIS A 182 -9.80 -2.56 -13.56
C HIS A 182 -8.42 -2.37 -14.24
N ARG A 183 -7.51 -1.60 -13.61
CA ARG A 183 -6.16 -1.36 -14.16
C ARG A 183 -5.31 -2.63 -14.15
N SER A 184 -5.43 -3.45 -13.11
CA SER A 184 -4.69 -4.71 -12.98
C SER A 184 -5.40 -5.67 -12.04
N PRO A 185 -5.42 -6.98 -12.32
CA PRO A 185 -5.98 -7.99 -11.42
C PRO A 185 -5.23 -8.10 -10.08
N ASN A 186 -3.99 -7.60 -10.02
CA ASN A 186 -3.15 -7.63 -8.81
C ASN A 186 -3.25 -6.34 -7.98
N MET A 187 -4.21 -5.46 -8.29
CA MET A 187 -4.40 -4.20 -7.58
C MET A 187 -5.11 -4.41 -6.25
N LEU A 188 -4.50 -3.98 -5.14
CA LEU A 188 -5.08 -4.01 -3.80
C LEU A 188 -5.24 -2.59 -3.28
N LEU A 189 -6.46 -2.12 -3.09
CA LEU A 189 -6.74 -0.72 -2.76
C LEU A 189 -6.79 -0.47 -1.26
N ILE A 190 -6.27 0.68 -0.86
CA ILE A 190 -6.23 1.15 0.53
C ILE A 190 -6.83 2.56 0.69
N PRO A 191 -8.08 2.82 0.23
CA PRO A 191 -8.71 4.13 0.36
C PRO A 191 -9.02 4.42 1.84
N GLY A 192 -8.31 5.39 2.42
CA GLY A 192 -8.52 5.81 3.81
C GLY A 192 -9.74 6.71 3.95
N THR A 193 -10.54 6.49 4.99
CA THR A 193 -11.67 7.36 5.36
C THR A 193 -11.97 7.30 6.85
N SER A 194 -12.53 8.38 7.41
CA SER A 194 -13.11 8.42 8.76
C SER A 194 -14.65 8.43 8.74
N SER A 195 -15.27 8.34 7.56
CA SER A 195 -16.72 8.33 7.36
C SER A 195 -17.22 6.92 7.03
N VAL A 196 -18.19 6.43 7.79
CA VAL A 196 -18.85 5.14 7.49
C VAL A 196 -19.57 5.17 6.13
N GLN A 197 -20.14 6.32 5.75
CA GLN A 197 -20.75 6.48 4.44
C GLN A 197 -19.71 6.33 3.32
N HIS A 198 -18.59 7.03 3.40
CA HIS A 198 -17.52 6.91 2.40
C HIS A 198 -16.93 5.49 2.36
N LEU A 199 -16.86 4.78 3.50
CA LEU A 199 -16.43 3.38 3.49
C LEU A 199 -17.38 2.50 2.67
N ARG A 200 -18.69 2.67 2.83
CA ARG A 200 -19.70 1.95 2.04
C ARG A 200 -19.61 2.29 0.56
N GLU A 201 -19.48 3.56 0.21
CA GLU A 201 -19.29 4.03 -1.16
C GLU A 201 -18.02 3.44 -1.79
N ASN A 202 -16.92 3.38 -1.03
CA ASN A 202 -15.66 2.76 -1.48
C ASN A 202 -15.83 1.25 -1.77
N LEU A 203 -16.57 0.53 -0.92
CA LEU A 203 -16.84 -0.90 -1.13
C LEU A 203 -17.78 -1.14 -2.32
N GLU A 204 -18.78 -0.28 -2.52
CA GLU A 204 -19.70 -0.35 -3.66
C GLU A 204 -19.00 -0.08 -5.00
N ALA A 205 -17.90 0.67 -5.00
CA ALA A 205 -17.13 0.96 -6.20
C ALA A 205 -16.59 -0.31 -6.89
N ALA A 206 -16.37 -1.40 -6.15
CA ALA A 206 -15.95 -2.68 -6.72
C ALA A 206 -17.00 -3.32 -7.66
N ARG A 207 -18.25 -2.83 -7.63
CA ARG A 207 -19.35 -3.31 -8.48
C ARG A 207 -19.53 -2.47 -9.74
N LEU A 208 -18.81 -1.34 -9.84
CA LEU A 208 -18.90 -0.47 -11.02
C LEU A 208 -18.11 -1.07 -12.17
N GLU A 209 -18.77 -1.22 -13.31
CA GLU A 209 -18.11 -1.53 -14.56
C GLU A 209 -17.87 -0.23 -15.33
N PRO A 210 -16.64 0.29 -15.41
CA PRO A 210 -16.34 1.48 -16.21
C PRO A 210 -16.60 1.18 -17.68
N VAL A 211 -17.45 1.98 -18.32
CA VAL A 211 -17.94 1.78 -19.68
C VAL A 211 -16.84 1.81 -20.75
N SER A 212 -15.64 2.28 -20.46
CA SER A 212 -14.45 2.15 -21.29
C SER A 212 -13.21 2.67 -20.57
N TYR A 213 -12.15 1.88 -20.54
CA TYR A 213 -10.82 2.28 -20.06
C TYR A 213 -10.23 3.47 -20.83
N THR A 214 -10.68 3.66 -22.09
CA THR A 214 -10.23 4.74 -22.98
C THR A 214 -10.80 6.11 -22.62
N HIS A 215 -11.92 6.21 -21.94
CA HIS A 215 -12.55 7.50 -21.58
C HIS A 215 -11.82 8.24 -20.45
N LEU A 216 -10.96 7.58 -19.69
CA LEU A 216 -10.17 8.18 -18.62
C LEU A 216 -8.69 8.38 -18.99
N ARG A 217 -8.32 8.08 -20.26
CA ARG A 217 -7.02 8.43 -20.81
C ARG A 217 -7.07 9.88 -21.33
N ALA A 218 -6.70 10.84 -20.47
CA ALA A 218 -6.30 12.17 -20.95
C ALA A 218 -5.52 12.89 -19.87
#